data_635200b2f03fed245840031b629ce331
#
_entry.id   635200b2f03fed245840031b629ce331
#
_cell.length_a   1.000
_cell.length_b   1.000
_cell.length_c   1.000
_cell.angle_alpha   90.00
_cell.angle_beta   90.00
_cell.angle_gamma   90.00
#
_symmetry.space_group_name_H-M   'P 1'
#
loop_
_entity.id
_entity.type
_entity.pdbx_description
1 polymer ?
#
loop_
_entity_poly.entity_id
_entity_poly.type
_entity_poly.pdbx_seq_one_letter_code
_entity_poly.pdbx_strand_id
1 'polypeptide(L)'
;MIQMRTNLEVADNSGARRVQCIKVLGGSRRKYASVGDVIVVSIKEAIPRGRVKKGEVHRAVVVRTSFALRRADGSAIRFDRNAAVLISKQDEPIGTRIFGPVTRELRAKKFMKIISLAPEVL
;
A
#
# COMPACT_ATOMS: atom_id res chain seq x y z
N MET A 1 11.00 5.00 -5.16
CA MET A 1 10.00 4.06 -5.69
C MET A 1 10.10 2.72 -4.99
N ILE A 2 9.01 1.99 -4.95
CA ILE A 2 8.96 0.70 -4.27
C ILE A 2 9.48 -0.38 -5.20
N GLN A 3 10.40 -1.17 -4.71
CA GLN A 3 10.96 -2.30 -5.46
C GLN A 3 11.05 -3.52 -4.56
N MET A 4 11.50 -4.64 -5.12
CA MET A 4 11.75 -5.85 -4.33
C MET A 4 12.68 -5.53 -3.15
N ARG A 5 12.35 -6.05 -1.97
CA ARG A 5 13.05 -5.84 -0.69
C ARG A 5 12.80 -4.47 -0.03
N THR A 6 11.98 -3.61 -0.61
CA THR A 6 11.60 -2.36 0.08
C THR A 6 10.71 -2.68 1.26
N ASN A 7 11.01 -2.09 2.42
CA ASN A 7 10.18 -2.19 3.61
C ASN A 7 9.13 -1.09 3.60
N LEU A 8 7.90 -1.45 3.97
CA LEU A 8 6.79 -0.51 4.03
C LEU A 8 6.07 -0.64 5.36
N GLU A 9 5.50 0.46 5.83
CA GLU A 9 4.57 0.43 6.94
C GLU A 9 3.19 0.02 6.42
N VAL A 10 2.38 -0.57 7.29
CA VAL A 10 1.02 -0.94 6.95
C VAL A 10 0.09 0.13 7.52
N ALA A 11 -0.74 0.70 6.64
CA ALA A 11 -1.60 1.84 6.98
C ALA A 11 -3.03 1.41 7.32
N ASP A 12 -3.23 0.17 7.74
CA ASP A 12 -4.56 -0.32 8.09
C ASP A 12 -4.55 -1.06 9.44
N ASN A 13 -5.73 -1.49 9.87
CA ASN A 13 -5.93 -2.19 11.14
C ASN A 13 -6.01 -3.71 10.96
N SER A 14 -5.40 -4.26 9.91
CA SER A 14 -5.37 -5.71 9.67
C SER A 14 -4.55 -6.47 10.71
N GLY A 15 -3.66 -5.77 11.40
CA GLY A 15 -2.75 -6.37 12.38
C GLY A 15 -1.30 -6.40 11.95
N ALA A 16 -1.01 -6.29 10.67
CA ALA A 16 0.36 -6.14 10.20
C ALA A 16 0.86 -4.74 10.51
N ARG A 17 2.13 -4.63 10.89
CA ARG A 17 2.79 -3.35 11.16
C ARG A 17 3.81 -2.99 10.11
N ARG A 18 4.59 -3.98 9.66
CA ARG A 18 5.62 -3.79 8.66
C ARG A 18 5.63 -4.95 7.70
N VAL A 19 5.79 -4.65 6.43
CA VAL A 19 5.87 -5.64 5.36
C VAL A 19 7.06 -5.34 4.47
N GLN A 20 7.50 -6.37 3.73
CA GLN A 20 8.57 -6.22 2.75
C GLN A 20 8.04 -6.62 1.38
N CYS A 21 8.29 -5.77 0.38
CA CYS A 21 7.91 -6.06 -0.99
C CYS A 21 8.76 -7.21 -1.53
N ILE A 22 8.10 -8.26 -2.04
CA ILE A 22 8.80 -9.39 -2.66
C ILE A 22 8.59 -9.44 -4.16
N LYS A 23 7.55 -8.79 -4.69
CA LYS A 23 7.32 -8.73 -6.13
C LYS A 23 6.44 -7.53 -6.47
N VAL A 24 6.75 -6.88 -7.60
CA VAL A 24 5.90 -5.84 -8.18
C VAL A 24 5.07 -6.46 -9.28
N LEU A 25 3.74 -6.36 -9.17
CA LEU A 25 2.82 -6.92 -10.17
C LEU A 25 2.57 -5.91 -11.29
N GLY A 26 2.09 -6.39 -12.42
CA GLY A 26 1.71 -5.54 -13.54
C GLY A 26 2.55 -5.72 -14.80
N GLY A 27 3.38 -6.76 -14.86
CA GLY A 27 4.17 -7.07 -16.06
C GLY A 27 5.44 -7.82 -15.73
N SER A 28 5.91 -8.65 -16.66
CA SER A 28 7.05 -9.53 -16.44
C SER A 28 8.38 -8.80 -16.19
N ARG A 29 8.48 -7.54 -16.64
CA ARG A 29 9.70 -6.73 -16.49
C ARG A 29 9.51 -5.55 -15.55
N ARG A 30 8.41 -5.48 -14.85
CA ARG A 30 8.14 -4.36 -13.97
C ARG A 30 8.99 -4.45 -12.71
N LYS A 31 9.79 -3.44 -12.44
CA LYS A 31 10.72 -3.40 -11.31
C LYS A 31 10.27 -2.49 -10.18
N TYR A 32 9.46 -1.46 -10.47
CA TYR A 32 9.13 -0.41 -9.51
C TYR A 32 7.63 -0.23 -9.41
N ALA A 33 7.17 0.02 -8.19
CA ALA A 33 5.78 0.35 -7.89
C ALA A 33 5.68 1.78 -7.38
N SER A 34 4.59 2.43 -7.69
CA SER A 34 4.22 3.75 -7.19
C SER A 34 2.85 3.66 -6.53
N VAL A 35 2.29 4.81 -6.13
CA VAL A 35 0.98 4.85 -5.49
C VAL A 35 -0.07 4.24 -6.42
N GLY A 36 -0.92 3.38 -5.85
CA GLY A 36 -1.97 2.70 -6.59
C GLY A 36 -1.55 1.40 -7.26
N ASP A 37 -0.27 1.06 -7.21
CA ASP A 37 0.20 -0.19 -7.76
C ASP A 37 0.07 -1.32 -6.74
N VAL A 38 -0.21 -2.52 -7.25
CA VAL A 38 -0.33 -3.72 -6.41
C VAL A 38 1.02 -4.42 -6.35
N ILE A 39 1.41 -4.78 -5.13
CA ILE A 39 2.64 -5.54 -4.88
C ILE A 39 2.32 -6.77 -4.06
N VAL A 40 3.21 -7.74 -4.08
CA VAL A 40 3.17 -8.90 -3.19
C VAL A 40 4.14 -8.63 -2.05
N VAL A 41 3.69 -8.81 -0.82
CA VAL A 41 4.47 -8.51 0.37
C VAL A 41 4.53 -9.70 1.31
N SER A 42 5.61 -9.77 2.08
CA SER A 42 5.76 -10.70 3.20
C SER A 42 5.64 -9.89 4.49
N ILE A 43 4.85 -10.38 5.44
CA ILE A 43 4.63 -9.70 6.71
C ILE A 43 5.82 -9.94 7.63
N LYS A 44 6.50 -8.86 8.01
CA LYS A 44 7.69 -8.92 8.88
C LYS A 44 7.39 -8.64 10.35
N GLU A 45 6.39 -7.82 10.64
CA GLU A 45 5.92 -7.55 11.99
C GLU A 45 4.41 -7.51 12.00
N ALA A 46 3.80 -8.18 12.98
CA ALA A 46 2.35 -8.19 13.15
C ALA A 46 2.02 -8.28 14.63
N ILE A 47 0.84 -7.76 15.01
CA ILE A 47 0.34 -7.91 16.38
C ILE A 47 -0.11 -9.36 16.60
N PRO A 48 -0.02 -9.89 17.85
CA PRO A 48 -0.28 -11.32 18.08
C PRO A 48 -1.68 -11.80 17.74
N ARG A 49 -2.70 -10.95 17.80
CA ARG A 49 -4.10 -11.32 17.57
C ARG A 49 -4.70 -10.65 16.34
N GLY A 50 -3.88 -10.24 15.38
CA GLY A 50 -4.34 -9.61 14.16
C GLY A 50 -4.96 -10.62 13.18
N ARG A 51 -5.59 -10.09 12.15
CA ARG A 51 -6.16 -10.90 11.06
C ARG A 51 -5.09 -11.57 10.22
N VAL A 52 -3.89 -11.04 10.24
CA VAL A 52 -2.73 -11.55 9.51
C VAL A 52 -1.60 -11.81 10.49
N LYS A 53 -0.70 -12.70 10.12
CA LYS A 53 0.38 -13.15 10.99
C LYS A 53 1.74 -12.95 10.32
N LYS A 54 2.77 -12.82 11.15
CA LYS A 54 4.16 -12.72 10.67
C LYS A 54 4.49 -13.92 9.78
N GLY A 55 5.15 -13.64 8.66
CA GLY A 55 5.56 -14.68 7.72
C GLY A 55 4.56 -14.96 6.62
N GLU A 56 3.32 -14.51 6.75
CA GLU A 56 2.34 -14.67 5.68
C GLU A 56 2.69 -13.81 4.47
N VAL A 57 2.20 -14.23 3.31
CA VAL A 57 2.36 -13.50 2.04
C VAL A 57 0.99 -13.00 1.60
N HIS A 58 0.89 -11.72 1.33
CA HIS A 58 -0.35 -11.07 0.92
C HIS A 58 -0.10 -10.10 -0.23
N ARG A 59 -1.18 -9.72 -0.90
CA ARG A 59 -1.16 -8.60 -1.85
C ARG A 59 -1.40 -7.31 -1.10
N ALA A 60 -0.81 -6.22 -1.59
CA ALA A 60 -0.98 -4.91 -0.99
C ALA A 60 -1.00 -3.83 -2.06
N VAL A 61 -1.67 -2.73 -1.76
CA VAL A 61 -1.70 -1.53 -2.61
C VAL A 61 -0.85 -0.46 -1.95
N VAL A 62 0.05 0.13 -2.70
CA VAL A 62 0.87 1.24 -2.20
C VAL A 62 0.01 2.49 -2.11
N VAL A 63 -0.09 3.07 -0.92
CA VAL A 63 -0.93 4.26 -0.68
C VAL A 63 -0.10 5.53 -0.44
N ARG A 64 1.14 5.39 0.03
CA ARG A 64 2.06 6.51 0.24
C ARG A 64 3.47 6.10 -0.15
N THR A 65 4.22 7.04 -0.72
CA THR A 65 5.64 6.82 -1.03
C THR A 65 6.47 8.00 -0.56
N SER A 66 7.73 7.74 -0.21
CA SER A 66 8.71 8.79 0.06
C SER A 66 9.25 9.41 -1.22
N PHE A 67 9.01 8.80 -2.36
CA PHE A 67 9.37 9.33 -3.66
C PHE A 67 8.26 10.24 -4.17
N ALA A 68 8.63 11.42 -4.68
CA ALA A 68 7.64 12.42 -5.11
C ALA A 68 6.77 11.91 -6.25
N LEU A 69 5.45 12.03 -6.08
CA LEU A 69 4.45 11.73 -7.10
C LEU A 69 4.09 13.03 -7.82
N ARG A 70 4.42 13.13 -9.09
CA ARG A 70 4.12 14.32 -9.90
C ARG A 70 2.73 14.22 -10.51
N ARG A 71 2.00 15.32 -10.45
CA ARG A 71 0.65 15.41 -11.01
C ARG A 71 0.62 16.24 -12.28
N ALA A 72 -0.43 16.07 -13.06
CA ALA A 72 -0.59 16.73 -14.36
C ALA A 72 -0.64 18.26 -14.25
N ASP A 73 -1.08 18.81 -13.10
CA ASP A 73 -1.16 20.24 -12.87
C ASP A 73 0.17 20.89 -12.45
N GLY A 74 1.25 20.11 -12.43
CA GLY A 74 2.58 20.58 -12.04
C GLY A 74 2.87 20.47 -10.56
N SER A 75 1.89 20.12 -9.72
CA SER A 75 2.13 19.89 -8.30
C SER A 75 2.78 18.54 -8.07
N ALA A 76 3.36 18.37 -6.88
CA ALA A 76 3.94 17.09 -6.46
C ALA A 76 3.55 16.81 -5.02
N ILE A 77 3.39 15.52 -4.71
CA ILE A 77 3.11 15.09 -3.35
C ILE A 77 4.14 14.04 -2.94
N ARG A 78 4.63 14.16 -1.73
CA ARG A 78 5.61 13.23 -1.16
C ARG A 78 5.31 13.05 0.31
N PHE A 79 5.50 11.82 0.78
CA PHE A 79 5.34 11.46 2.19
C PHE A 79 6.71 11.10 2.78
N ASP A 80 6.80 11.10 4.10
CA ASP A 80 8.05 10.78 4.78
C ASP A 80 8.41 9.30 4.68
N ARG A 81 7.40 8.44 4.54
CA ARG A 81 7.57 6.99 4.54
C ARG A 81 6.70 6.31 3.50
N ASN A 82 7.13 5.12 3.10
CA ASN A 82 6.33 4.26 2.25
C ASN A 82 5.29 3.53 3.09
N ALA A 83 4.07 3.45 2.60
CA ALA A 83 2.99 2.73 3.28
C ALA A 83 2.11 2.00 2.28
N ALA A 84 1.56 0.88 2.73
CA ALA A 84 0.70 0.03 1.92
C ALA A 84 -0.50 -0.41 2.74
N VAL A 85 -1.56 -0.80 2.04
CA VAL A 85 -2.77 -1.38 2.61
C VAL A 85 -2.91 -2.80 2.08
N LEU A 86 -3.09 -3.77 2.97
CA LEU A 86 -3.27 -5.17 2.56
C LEU A 86 -4.63 -5.36 1.91
N ILE A 87 -4.64 -6.13 0.83
CA ILE A 87 -5.86 -6.43 0.08
C ILE A 87 -6.03 -7.94 -0.08
N SER A 88 -7.28 -8.36 -0.25
CA SER A 88 -7.63 -9.75 -0.52
C SER A 88 -7.44 -10.09 -2.00
N LYS A 89 -7.70 -11.34 -2.37
CA LYS A 89 -7.68 -11.77 -3.77
C LYS A 89 -8.72 -11.06 -4.63
N GLN A 90 -9.77 -10.51 -4.02
CA GLN A 90 -10.80 -9.74 -4.70
C GLN A 90 -10.47 -8.24 -4.76
N ASP A 91 -9.25 -7.85 -4.43
CA ASP A 91 -8.78 -6.46 -4.41
C ASP A 91 -9.54 -5.57 -3.41
N GLU A 92 -10.04 -6.17 -2.33
CA GLU A 92 -10.70 -5.45 -1.25
C GLU A 92 -9.79 -5.35 -0.03
N PRO A 93 -9.85 -4.24 0.73
CA PRO A 93 -9.04 -4.11 1.95
C PRO A 93 -9.36 -5.23 2.95
N ILE A 94 -8.33 -5.81 3.54
CA ILE A 94 -8.50 -6.80 4.61
C ILE A 94 -8.94 -6.10 5.90
N GLY A 95 -8.35 -4.93 6.17
CA GLY A 95 -8.72 -4.14 7.33
C GLY A 95 -10.00 -3.35 7.13
N THR A 96 -10.52 -2.81 8.22
CA THR A 96 -11.75 -2.00 8.22
C THR A 96 -11.47 -0.51 8.37
N ARG A 97 -10.24 -0.12 8.68
CA ARG A 97 -9.83 1.29 8.86
C ARG A 97 -8.50 1.53 8.18
N ILE A 98 -8.34 2.75 7.67
CA ILE A 98 -7.08 3.21 7.09
C ILE A 98 -6.53 4.33 7.97
N PHE A 99 -5.23 4.28 8.25
CA PHE A 99 -4.55 5.27 9.07
C PHE A 99 -3.76 6.25 8.20
N GLY A 100 -3.94 7.53 8.48
CA GLY A 100 -3.23 8.58 7.76
C GLY A 100 -3.79 8.85 6.37
N PRO A 101 -3.20 9.83 5.64
CA PRO A 101 -3.72 10.22 4.34
C PRO A 101 -3.40 9.19 3.26
N VAL A 102 -4.24 9.17 2.24
CA VAL A 102 -3.97 8.46 0.98
C VAL A 102 -4.05 9.46 -0.16
N THR A 103 -3.57 9.10 -1.34
CA THR A 103 -3.62 9.98 -2.50
C THR A 103 -4.85 9.68 -3.34
N ARG A 104 -5.35 10.71 -4.05
CA ARG A 104 -6.52 10.57 -4.92
C ARG A 104 -6.24 9.72 -6.17
N GLU A 105 -4.99 9.43 -6.47
CA GLU A 105 -4.62 8.56 -7.58
C GLU A 105 -5.19 7.15 -7.45
N LEU A 106 -5.52 6.72 -6.23
CA LEU A 106 -6.16 5.43 -6.00
C LEU A 106 -7.53 5.32 -6.67
N ARG A 107 -8.24 6.43 -6.87
CA ARG A 107 -9.52 6.44 -7.56
C ARG A 107 -9.37 6.01 -9.01
N ALA A 108 -8.34 6.50 -9.69
CA ALA A 108 -8.05 6.12 -11.07
C ALA A 108 -7.65 4.66 -11.20
N LYS A 109 -7.10 4.06 -10.14
CA LYS A 109 -6.73 2.66 -10.10
C LYS A 109 -7.83 1.75 -9.54
N LYS A 110 -9.04 2.28 -9.34
CA LYS A 110 -10.25 1.55 -8.91
C LYS A 110 -10.24 1.05 -7.46
N PHE A 111 -9.47 1.69 -6.59
CA PHE A 111 -9.45 1.34 -5.17
C PHE A 111 -10.35 2.27 -4.35
N MET A 112 -11.64 2.31 -4.72
CA MET A 112 -12.61 3.22 -4.10
C MET A 112 -12.87 2.89 -2.63
N LYS A 113 -12.83 1.63 -2.24
CA LYS A 113 -13.04 1.27 -0.83
C LYS A 113 -11.92 1.80 0.06
N ILE A 114 -10.68 1.80 -0.43
CA ILE A 114 -9.57 2.37 0.32
C ILE A 114 -9.78 3.86 0.52
N ILE A 115 -10.20 4.56 -0.54
CA ILE A 115 -10.47 6.00 -0.45
C ILE A 115 -11.60 6.28 0.54
N SER A 116 -12.67 5.47 0.52
CA SER A 116 -13.82 5.69 1.42
C SER A 116 -13.47 5.44 2.89
N LEU A 117 -12.50 4.57 3.16
CA LEU A 117 -12.08 4.27 4.53
C LEU A 117 -11.00 5.22 5.05
N ALA A 118 -10.34 5.97 4.16
CA ALA A 118 -9.25 6.86 4.55
C ALA A 118 -9.78 8.12 5.24
N PRO A 119 -9.09 8.59 6.30
CA PRO A 119 -9.50 9.82 6.99
C PRO A 119 -9.22 11.08 6.17
N GLU A 120 -8.29 11.03 5.25
CA GLU A 120 -7.92 12.17 4.42
C GLU A 120 -7.45 11.69 3.05
N VAL A 121 -7.91 12.36 1.99
CA VAL A 121 -7.49 12.04 0.62
C VAL A 121 -6.81 13.26 0.03
N LEU A 122 -5.54 13.14 -0.26
CA LEU A 122 -4.71 14.21 -0.84
C LEU A 122 -4.52 13.96 -2.33
#